data_fcdffb1e83050a14722d5de2a0293654
#
_entry.id   fcdffb1e83050a14722d5de2a0293654
#
_cell.length_a   1.000
_cell.length_b   1.000
_cell.length_c   1.000
_cell.angle_alpha   90.00
_cell.angle_beta   90.00
_cell.angle_gamma   90.00
#
_symmetry.space_group_name_H-M   'P 1'
#
loop_
_entity.id
_entity.type
_entity.pdbx_description
1 polymer ?
#
loop_
_entity_poly.entity_id
_entity_poly.type
_entity_poly.pdbx_seq_one_letter_code
_entity_poly.pdbx_strand_id
1 'polypeptide(L)'
;MMTLTPDALAGVPGLVRCETHDREAIAELLTELTHASYPHERVYGEYCTVHAHIDCPPERVFAYMANPYSLLEWTYSVRALRPTTQPELLLGVDAQDTPLYCRVESHPEALTVDYHCAWDQGDQLWMIYLNRLVPAERVLNRPGTVLIWTNCRHPYYAQNPFPSLAPKERAWVGDYWPFFSAGHSLELANLKAIVEHRQRNGLPPGPYLLDAAESELRDGR
;
A
#
# COMPACT_ATOMS: atom_id res chain seq x y z
N MET A 1 27.03 -29.33 2.74
CA MET A 1 25.56 -29.16 2.68
C MET A 1 25.04 -29.21 4.10
N MET A 2 24.50 -28.08 4.61
CA MET A 2 23.89 -28.05 5.95
C MET A 2 22.52 -28.69 5.86
N THR A 3 22.27 -29.73 6.62
CA THR A 3 20.96 -30.36 6.77
C THR A 3 20.41 -30.08 8.16
N LEU A 4 19.19 -29.60 8.23
CA LEU A 4 18.49 -29.44 9.50
C LEU A 4 18.08 -30.83 9.98
N THR A 5 18.45 -31.15 11.25
CA THR A 5 17.95 -32.37 11.88
C THR A 5 16.54 -32.08 12.44
N PRO A 6 15.58 -33.00 12.29
CA PRO A 6 14.22 -32.84 12.82
C PRO A 6 14.18 -32.43 14.29
N ASP A 7 15.09 -33.00 15.10
CA ASP A 7 15.22 -32.74 16.54
C ASP A 7 15.61 -31.31 16.91
N ALA A 8 16.26 -30.58 15.98
CA ALA A 8 16.68 -29.21 16.25
C ALA A 8 15.52 -28.24 16.48
N LEU A 9 14.31 -28.57 16.00
CA LEU A 9 13.10 -27.75 16.13
C LEU A 9 12.04 -28.38 17.04
N ALA A 10 12.29 -29.56 17.61
CA ALA A 10 11.31 -30.29 18.41
C ALA A 10 10.79 -29.52 19.63
N GLY A 11 11.58 -28.56 20.13
CA GLY A 11 11.20 -27.71 21.28
C GLY A 11 10.41 -26.46 20.92
N VAL A 12 10.09 -26.20 19.64
CA VAL A 12 9.35 -25.00 19.21
C VAL A 12 7.86 -25.25 19.26
N PRO A 13 7.11 -24.62 20.18
CA PRO A 13 5.68 -24.85 20.29
C PRO A 13 4.91 -24.39 19.05
N GLY A 14 3.95 -25.18 18.60
CA GLY A 14 3.05 -24.83 17.48
C GLY A 14 3.68 -24.91 16.10
N LEU A 15 4.92 -25.43 15.99
CA LEU A 15 5.57 -25.61 14.69
C LEU A 15 4.98 -26.81 13.96
N VAL A 16 4.43 -26.58 12.78
CA VAL A 16 3.88 -27.61 11.89
C VAL A 16 4.83 -27.84 10.72
N ARG A 17 5.30 -29.06 10.57
CA ARG A 17 6.21 -29.46 9.51
C ARG A 17 5.88 -30.88 9.02
N CYS A 18 6.18 -31.15 7.75
CA CYS A 18 6.01 -32.48 7.17
C CYS A 18 6.83 -33.58 7.85
N GLU A 19 7.90 -33.20 8.59
CA GLU A 19 8.75 -34.11 9.34
C GLU A 19 8.15 -34.47 10.72
N THR A 20 7.23 -33.65 11.24
CA THR A 20 6.67 -33.80 12.59
C THR A 20 5.17 -34.08 12.62
N HIS A 21 4.50 -33.95 11.48
CA HIS A 21 3.07 -34.18 11.32
C HIS A 21 2.84 -35.13 10.13
N ASP A 22 1.88 -35.98 10.23
CA ASP A 22 1.49 -36.81 9.09
C ASP A 22 0.82 -35.94 7.98
N ARG A 23 0.78 -36.50 6.80
CA ARG A 23 0.31 -35.80 5.60
C ARG A 23 -1.17 -35.44 5.67
N GLU A 24 -1.98 -36.29 6.32
CA GLU A 24 -3.42 -36.07 6.45
C GLU A 24 -3.70 -34.94 7.42
N ALA A 25 -3.02 -34.88 8.57
CA ALA A 25 -3.15 -33.81 9.54
C ALA A 25 -2.73 -32.44 8.96
N ILE A 26 -1.69 -32.41 8.12
CA ILE A 26 -1.31 -31.17 7.42
C ILE A 26 -2.37 -30.77 6.38
N ALA A 27 -2.92 -31.69 5.63
CA ALA A 27 -3.98 -31.42 4.66
C ALA A 27 -5.26 -30.91 5.32
N GLU A 28 -5.64 -31.49 6.46
CA GLU A 28 -6.78 -31.01 7.26
C GLU A 28 -6.54 -29.60 7.76
N LEU A 29 -5.38 -29.32 8.37
CA LEU A 29 -5.02 -27.99 8.84
C LEU A 29 -5.03 -26.95 7.71
N LEU A 30 -4.48 -27.27 6.54
CA LEU A 30 -4.51 -26.36 5.38
C LEU A 30 -5.94 -26.13 4.88
N THR A 31 -6.79 -27.14 4.92
CA THR A 31 -8.21 -27.03 4.56
C THR A 31 -8.94 -26.12 5.53
N GLU A 32 -8.75 -26.32 6.84
CA GLU A 32 -9.32 -25.46 7.89
C GLU A 32 -8.86 -24.00 7.75
N LEU A 33 -7.57 -23.77 7.54
CA LEU A 33 -7.01 -22.42 7.34
C LEU A 33 -7.57 -21.77 6.06
N THR A 34 -7.78 -22.54 5.00
CA THR A 34 -8.39 -22.06 3.77
C THR A 34 -9.84 -21.64 4.01
N HIS A 35 -10.63 -22.47 4.68
CA HIS A 35 -12.01 -22.13 5.04
C HIS A 35 -12.09 -20.98 6.03
N ALA A 36 -11.16 -20.88 6.98
CA ALA A 36 -11.08 -19.76 7.92
C ALA A 36 -10.70 -18.42 7.24
N SER A 37 -10.09 -18.47 6.06
CA SER A 37 -9.83 -17.28 5.25
C SER A 37 -11.10 -16.74 4.56
N TYR A 38 -12.17 -17.51 4.53
CA TYR A 38 -13.49 -17.17 4.03
C TYR A 38 -14.51 -17.32 5.16
N PRO A 39 -14.73 -16.35 5.95
CA PRO A 39 -15.57 -15.19 5.71
C PRO A 39 -14.76 -13.89 5.63
N HIS A 40 -15.29 -12.95 4.88
CA HIS A 40 -14.76 -11.62 4.56
C HIS A 40 -14.19 -10.88 5.78
N GLU A 41 -14.78 -11.05 6.94
CA GLU A 41 -14.37 -10.42 8.21
C GLU A 41 -12.98 -10.85 8.70
N ARG A 42 -12.52 -12.06 8.33
CA ARG A 42 -11.19 -12.57 8.71
C ARG A 42 -10.13 -12.28 7.65
N VAL A 43 -10.52 -12.21 6.38
CA VAL A 43 -9.60 -11.83 5.29
C VAL A 43 -9.03 -10.44 5.49
N TYR A 44 -9.82 -9.52 6.07
CA TYR A 44 -9.44 -8.14 6.32
C TYR A 44 -9.33 -7.81 7.82
N GLY A 45 -9.04 -8.80 8.66
CA GLY A 45 -8.98 -8.63 10.12
C GLY A 45 -7.97 -7.57 10.54
N GLU A 46 -6.70 -7.91 10.53
CA GLU A 46 -5.59 -7.04 10.97
C GLU A 46 -4.78 -6.49 9.79
N TYR A 47 -4.89 -7.09 8.61
CA TYR A 47 -4.11 -6.74 7.42
C TYR A 47 -5.04 -6.64 6.20
N CYS A 48 -4.86 -5.56 5.45
CA CYS A 48 -5.43 -5.41 4.11
C CYS A 48 -4.28 -5.42 3.12
N THR A 49 -4.12 -6.51 2.36
CA THR A 49 -3.06 -6.65 1.36
C THR A 49 -3.67 -6.75 -0.02
N VAL A 50 -3.23 -5.88 -0.93
CA VAL A 50 -3.53 -5.95 -2.37
C VAL A 50 -2.23 -6.05 -3.15
N HIS A 51 -2.27 -6.67 -4.32
CA HIS A 51 -1.09 -6.84 -5.15
C HIS A 51 -1.46 -6.86 -6.63
N ALA A 52 -0.52 -6.47 -7.48
CA ALA A 52 -0.67 -6.55 -8.92
C ALA A 52 0.67 -6.76 -9.63
N HIS A 53 0.61 -7.39 -10.80
CA HIS A 53 1.67 -7.27 -11.79
C HIS A 53 1.43 -6.01 -12.63
N ILE A 54 2.50 -5.23 -12.81
CA ILE A 54 2.53 -3.98 -13.58
C ILE A 54 3.56 -4.17 -14.71
N ASP A 55 3.15 -3.97 -15.96
CA ASP A 55 4.03 -4.05 -17.13
C ASP A 55 4.85 -2.76 -17.29
N CYS A 56 5.71 -2.53 -16.31
CA CYS A 56 6.60 -1.37 -16.21
C CYS A 56 7.80 -1.75 -15.34
N PRO A 57 9.03 -1.33 -15.67
CA PRO A 57 10.23 -1.60 -14.87
C PRO A 57 10.10 -1.09 -13.44
N PRO A 58 10.64 -1.81 -12.43
CA PRO A 58 10.49 -1.47 -11.02
C PRO A 58 10.98 -0.05 -10.67
N GLU A 59 12.06 0.38 -11.28
CA GLU A 59 12.66 1.70 -11.04
C GLU A 59 11.74 2.83 -11.50
N ARG A 60 10.98 2.60 -12.57
CA ARG A 60 10.01 3.57 -13.07
C ARG A 60 8.74 3.63 -12.22
N VAL A 61 8.24 2.47 -11.78
CA VAL A 61 7.12 2.39 -10.82
C VAL A 61 7.53 3.06 -9.52
N PHE A 62 8.74 2.77 -9.02
CA PHE A 62 9.32 3.40 -7.84
C PHE A 62 9.38 4.92 -7.97
N ALA A 63 9.97 5.44 -9.03
CA ALA A 63 10.12 6.88 -9.26
C ALA A 63 8.76 7.60 -9.31
N TYR A 64 7.74 6.95 -9.87
CA TYR A 64 6.37 7.47 -9.87
C TYR A 64 5.78 7.50 -8.45
N MET A 65 5.85 6.39 -7.71
CA MET A 65 5.28 6.26 -6.37
C MET A 65 6.01 7.08 -5.32
N ALA A 66 7.34 7.21 -5.41
CA ALA A 66 8.15 8.00 -4.48
C ALA A 66 7.85 9.51 -4.55
N ASN A 67 7.24 9.98 -5.64
CA ASN A 67 6.77 11.35 -5.73
C ASN A 67 5.39 11.48 -5.08
N PRO A 68 5.23 12.23 -3.96
CA PRO A 68 3.97 12.31 -3.24
C PRO A 68 2.81 12.87 -4.06
N TYR A 69 3.10 13.70 -5.06
CA TYR A 69 2.05 14.27 -5.92
C TYR A 69 1.41 13.25 -6.85
N SER A 70 2.02 12.06 -7.02
CA SER A 70 1.37 10.95 -7.71
C SER A 70 0.08 10.51 -7.04
N LEU A 71 -0.06 10.70 -5.72
CA LEU A 71 -1.30 10.41 -4.98
C LEU A 71 -2.51 11.17 -5.54
N LEU A 72 -2.32 12.34 -6.14
CA LEU A 72 -3.39 13.12 -6.77
C LEU A 72 -3.92 12.46 -8.04
N GLU A 73 -3.18 11.55 -8.63
CA GLU A 73 -3.52 10.93 -9.91
C GLU A 73 -4.14 9.54 -9.74
N TRP A 74 -3.54 8.69 -8.91
CA TRP A 74 -3.98 7.30 -8.81
C TRP A 74 -4.94 7.02 -7.66
N THR A 75 -4.96 7.82 -6.58
CA THR A 75 -5.98 7.67 -5.55
C THR A 75 -7.33 8.21 -6.03
N TYR A 76 -8.41 7.56 -5.63
CA TYR A 76 -9.74 8.04 -6.00
C TYR A 76 -10.22 9.22 -5.13
N SER A 77 -9.58 9.47 -3.98
CA SER A 77 -10.06 10.42 -2.98
C SER A 77 -9.20 11.67 -2.84
N VAL A 78 -7.88 11.60 -2.88
CA VAL A 78 -6.99 12.76 -2.65
C VAL A 78 -7.09 13.76 -3.80
N ARG A 79 -7.31 15.05 -3.48
CA ARG A 79 -7.57 16.11 -4.49
C ARG A 79 -6.56 17.24 -4.48
N ALA A 80 -5.92 17.51 -3.34
CA ALA A 80 -4.87 18.52 -3.26
C ALA A 80 -3.81 18.13 -2.24
N LEU A 81 -2.56 18.53 -2.47
CA LEU A 81 -1.45 18.38 -1.55
C LEU A 81 -0.62 19.66 -1.59
N ARG A 82 -0.21 20.16 -0.43
CA ARG A 82 0.72 21.28 -0.29
C ARG A 82 1.72 21.04 0.84
N PRO A 83 2.94 21.57 0.72
CA PRO A 83 3.91 21.51 1.82
C PRO A 83 3.37 22.19 3.09
N THR A 84 3.82 21.69 4.24
CA THR A 84 3.64 22.34 5.54
C THR A 84 4.93 23.02 5.99
N THR A 85 4.95 23.55 7.20
CA THR A 85 6.18 24.08 7.82
C THR A 85 7.10 22.97 8.32
N GLN A 86 6.61 21.74 8.44
CA GLN A 86 7.44 20.59 8.79
C GLN A 86 8.03 19.97 7.50
N PRO A 87 9.34 19.66 7.48
CA PRO A 87 9.96 19.04 6.32
C PRO A 87 9.24 17.74 5.93
N GLU A 88 9.07 17.52 4.62
CA GLU A 88 8.48 16.30 4.03
C GLU A 88 7.03 15.99 4.42
N LEU A 89 6.41 16.80 5.30
CA LEU A 89 5.02 16.66 5.67
C LEU A 89 4.13 17.48 4.74
N LEU A 90 3.19 16.82 4.09
CA LEU A 90 2.19 17.45 3.23
C LEU A 90 0.84 17.50 3.95
N LEU A 91 0.13 18.60 3.72
CA LEU A 91 -1.28 18.75 4.08
C LEU A 91 -2.10 18.71 2.79
N GLY A 92 -3.10 17.86 2.78
CA GLY A 92 -3.99 17.69 1.66
C GLY A 92 -5.46 17.79 2.03
N VAL A 93 -6.29 17.62 1.02
CA VAL A 93 -7.74 17.43 1.16
C VAL A 93 -8.19 16.31 0.25
N ASP A 94 -9.19 15.58 0.69
CA ASP A 94 -9.86 14.57 -0.13
C ASP A 94 -11.08 15.14 -0.88
N ALA A 95 -11.79 14.27 -1.58
CA ALA A 95 -12.98 14.65 -2.37
C ALA A 95 -14.18 15.12 -1.53
N GLN A 96 -14.10 15.02 -0.21
CA GLN A 96 -15.12 15.46 0.74
C GLN A 96 -14.64 16.65 1.59
N ASP A 97 -13.56 17.33 1.14
CA ASP A 97 -12.87 18.41 1.84
C ASP A 97 -12.32 18.00 3.22
N THR A 98 -12.05 16.70 3.39
CA THR A 98 -11.44 16.18 4.62
C THR A 98 -9.95 16.51 4.63
N PRO A 99 -9.43 17.19 5.65
CA PRO A 99 -8.00 17.39 5.77
C PRO A 99 -7.27 16.07 6.03
N LEU A 100 -6.19 15.87 5.31
CA LEU A 100 -5.28 14.74 5.50
C LEU A 100 -3.84 15.21 5.58
N TYR A 101 -3.05 14.55 6.40
CA TYR A 101 -1.61 14.71 6.44
C TYR A 101 -0.95 13.49 5.82
N CYS A 102 0.13 13.70 5.08
CA CYS A 102 0.86 12.63 4.42
C CYS A 102 2.37 12.91 4.41
N ARG A 103 3.14 11.86 4.68
CA ARG A 103 4.58 11.79 4.44
C ARG A 103 4.88 10.55 3.62
N VAL A 104 5.82 10.67 2.68
CA VAL A 104 6.29 9.54 1.89
C VAL A 104 7.72 9.20 2.33
N GLU A 105 7.93 7.95 2.71
CA GLU A 105 9.25 7.41 3.01
C GLU A 105 9.63 6.42 1.91
N SER A 106 10.76 6.63 1.24
CA SER A 106 11.15 5.82 0.10
C SER A 106 12.61 5.41 0.15
N HIS A 107 12.88 4.15 -0.20
CA HIS A 107 14.20 3.55 -0.19
C HIS A 107 14.47 2.88 -1.55
N PRO A 108 15.19 3.55 -2.47
CA PRO A 108 15.38 3.07 -3.83
C PRO A 108 16.15 1.75 -3.91
N GLU A 109 17.13 1.53 -3.03
CA GLU A 109 17.91 0.29 -2.97
C GLU A 109 17.09 -0.92 -2.50
N ALA A 110 16.02 -0.69 -1.73
CA ALA A 110 15.10 -1.72 -1.27
C ALA A 110 13.83 -1.80 -2.12
N LEU A 111 13.59 -0.84 -3.01
CA LEU A 111 12.37 -0.68 -3.79
C LEU A 111 11.12 -0.68 -2.90
N THR A 112 11.16 0.12 -1.81
CA THR A 112 10.02 0.33 -0.92
C THR A 112 9.59 1.79 -0.93
N VAL A 113 8.29 2.01 -0.87
CA VAL A 113 7.67 3.34 -0.76
C VAL A 113 6.54 3.24 0.26
N ASP A 114 6.70 3.88 1.40
CA ASP A 114 5.71 3.83 2.46
C ASP A 114 5.01 5.19 2.58
N TYR A 115 3.67 5.16 2.62
CA TYR A 115 2.87 6.34 2.86
C TYR A 115 2.39 6.34 4.30
N HIS A 116 2.74 7.38 5.03
CA HIS A 116 2.30 7.62 6.41
C HIS A 116 1.27 8.73 6.38
N CYS A 117 0.05 8.43 6.78
CA CYS A 117 -1.09 9.34 6.65
C CYS A 117 -1.87 9.49 7.97
N ALA A 118 -2.63 10.58 8.05
CA ALA A 118 -3.65 10.79 9.07
C ALA A 118 -4.81 11.60 8.50
N TRP A 119 -6.03 11.17 8.77
CA TRP A 119 -7.26 11.91 8.47
C TRP A 119 -7.84 12.50 9.73
N ASP A 120 -8.18 13.80 9.72
CA ASP A 120 -8.82 14.52 10.85
C ASP A 120 -8.07 14.45 12.19
N GLN A 121 -6.75 14.25 12.18
CA GLN A 121 -5.97 14.03 13.42
C GLN A 121 -4.69 14.85 13.47
N GLY A 122 -4.57 15.84 12.60
CA GLY A 122 -3.33 16.60 12.50
C GLY A 122 -2.19 15.72 11.99
N ASP A 123 -1.00 15.94 12.49
CA ASP A 123 0.25 15.35 12.02
C ASP A 123 0.61 14.01 12.67
N GLN A 124 -0.32 13.37 13.37
CA GLN A 124 -0.11 12.03 13.95
C GLN A 124 -0.33 10.96 12.89
N LEU A 125 0.72 10.61 12.15
CA LEU A 125 0.69 9.74 10.98
C LEU A 125 0.60 8.27 11.39
N TRP A 126 -0.58 7.79 11.73
CA TRP A 126 -0.82 6.43 12.23
C TRP A 126 -1.32 5.44 11.16
N MET A 127 -1.78 5.94 10.02
CA MET A 127 -2.21 5.12 8.89
C MET A 127 -0.99 4.85 8.01
N ILE A 128 -0.47 3.62 8.06
CA ILE A 128 0.76 3.27 7.35
C ILE A 128 0.44 2.30 6.22
N TYR A 129 0.83 2.67 5.02
CA TYR A 129 0.66 1.91 3.79
C TYR A 129 2.03 1.47 3.30
N LEU A 130 2.36 0.19 3.52
CA LEU A 130 3.63 -0.41 3.16
C LEU A 130 3.59 -0.89 1.71
N ASN A 131 4.51 -0.41 0.88
CA ASN A 131 4.60 -0.82 -0.52
C ASN A 131 5.97 -1.42 -0.82
N ARG A 132 5.96 -2.62 -1.38
CA ARG A 132 7.13 -3.32 -1.85
C ARG A 132 7.03 -3.60 -3.34
N LEU A 133 8.04 -3.16 -4.10
CA LEU A 133 8.17 -3.47 -5.51
C LEU A 133 9.19 -4.60 -5.69
N VAL A 134 8.80 -5.60 -6.46
CA VAL A 134 9.66 -6.76 -6.73
C VAL A 134 9.80 -6.89 -8.24
N PRO A 135 11.04 -7.00 -8.79
CA PRO A 135 11.22 -7.32 -10.21
C PRO A 135 10.48 -8.61 -10.56
N ALA A 136 9.55 -8.54 -11.52
CA ALA A 136 8.67 -9.66 -11.84
C ALA A 136 9.42 -10.86 -12.43
N GLU A 137 10.59 -10.63 -13.03
CA GLU A 137 11.47 -11.71 -13.50
C GLU A 137 11.87 -12.67 -12.36
N ARG A 138 12.07 -12.15 -11.14
CA ARG A 138 12.51 -12.95 -9.98
C ARG A 138 11.45 -13.86 -9.42
N VAL A 139 10.17 -13.51 -9.60
CA VAL A 139 9.05 -14.17 -8.91
C VAL A 139 7.99 -14.73 -9.86
N LEU A 140 7.87 -14.21 -11.08
CA LEU A 140 6.89 -14.62 -12.08
C LEU A 140 7.52 -15.05 -13.41
N ASN A 141 8.85 -14.96 -13.54
CA ASN A 141 9.60 -15.24 -14.77
C ASN A 141 9.06 -14.48 -15.99
N ARG A 142 8.72 -13.20 -15.81
CA ARG A 142 8.25 -12.29 -16.86
C ARG A 142 8.68 -10.84 -16.56
N PRO A 143 8.80 -9.96 -17.57
CA PRO A 143 9.15 -8.56 -17.36
C PRO A 143 8.14 -7.82 -16.48
N GLY A 144 8.58 -6.70 -15.89
CA GLY A 144 7.74 -5.79 -15.12
C GLY A 144 7.96 -5.85 -13.63
N THR A 145 6.97 -5.40 -12.90
CA THR A 145 6.98 -5.23 -11.44
C THR A 145 5.83 -5.99 -10.80
N VAL A 146 6.09 -6.69 -9.71
CA VAL A 146 5.05 -7.07 -8.75
C VAL A 146 5.03 -6.03 -7.66
N LEU A 147 3.92 -5.31 -7.52
CA LEU A 147 3.67 -4.42 -6.39
C LEU A 147 2.84 -5.16 -5.34
N ILE A 148 3.33 -5.16 -4.10
CA ILE A 148 2.64 -5.65 -2.92
C ILE A 148 2.40 -4.44 -2.02
N TRP A 149 1.13 -4.19 -1.71
CA TRP A 149 0.70 -3.08 -0.87
C TRP A 149 -0.08 -3.62 0.32
N THR A 150 0.39 -3.33 1.54
CA THR A 150 -0.24 -3.78 2.78
C THR A 150 -0.54 -2.59 3.68
N ASN A 151 -1.76 -2.55 4.19
CA ASN A 151 -2.17 -1.68 5.28
C ASN A 151 -2.47 -2.52 6.53
N CYS A 152 -1.91 -2.11 7.67
CA CYS A 152 -2.14 -2.77 8.95
C CYS A 152 -3.23 -2.04 9.73
N ARG A 153 -4.13 -2.79 10.37
CA ARG A 153 -5.22 -2.22 11.16
C ARG A 153 -4.71 -1.69 12.50
N HIS A 154 -4.35 -0.42 12.53
CA HIS A 154 -4.02 0.25 13.79
C HIS A 154 -5.26 0.26 14.73
N PRO A 155 -5.11 0.17 16.06
CA PRO A 155 -6.24 0.25 17.00
C PRO A 155 -7.14 1.47 16.80
N TYR A 156 -6.63 2.57 16.27
CA TYR A 156 -7.40 3.78 15.97
C TYR A 156 -8.47 3.57 14.90
N TYR A 157 -8.38 2.54 14.07
CA TYR A 157 -9.48 2.18 13.17
C TYR A 157 -10.72 1.72 13.93
N ALA A 158 -10.54 1.06 15.08
CA ALA A 158 -11.65 0.63 15.91
C ALA A 158 -12.16 1.73 16.88
N GLN A 159 -11.29 2.67 17.23
CA GLN A 159 -11.62 3.73 18.19
C GLN A 159 -10.87 5.01 17.86
N ASN A 160 -11.61 6.07 17.49
CA ASN A 160 -11.03 7.39 17.28
C ASN A 160 -10.48 7.97 18.61
N PRO A 161 -9.17 8.19 18.74
CA PRO A 161 -8.59 8.78 19.96
C PRO A 161 -8.74 10.31 20.01
N PHE A 162 -9.17 10.94 18.92
CA PHE A 162 -9.27 12.39 18.75
C PHE A 162 -10.67 12.82 18.28
N PRO A 163 -11.74 12.44 19.00
CA PRO A 163 -13.13 12.67 18.52
C PRO A 163 -13.46 14.15 18.34
N SER A 164 -12.73 15.05 19.02
CA SER A 164 -12.92 16.49 18.88
C SER A 164 -12.39 17.06 17.56
N LEU A 165 -11.55 16.34 16.85
CA LEU A 165 -10.97 16.74 15.56
C LEU A 165 -11.78 16.21 14.38
N ALA A 166 -12.57 15.15 14.59
CA ALA A 166 -13.40 14.58 13.54
C ALA A 166 -14.63 15.46 13.26
N PRO A 167 -14.99 15.66 12.00
CA PRO A 167 -16.25 16.32 11.65
C PRO A 167 -17.46 15.57 12.19
N LYS A 168 -18.43 16.30 12.73
CA LYS A 168 -19.62 15.70 13.36
C LYS A 168 -20.57 15.03 12.36
N GLU A 169 -20.52 15.48 11.11
CA GLU A 169 -21.44 15.04 10.05
C GLU A 169 -20.88 13.87 9.21
N ARG A 170 -19.71 13.36 9.56
CA ARG A 170 -19.04 12.32 8.78
C ARG A 170 -18.66 11.14 9.67
N ALA A 171 -18.75 9.92 9.11
CA ALA A 171 -18.27 8.72 9.77
C ALA A 171 -16.76 8.81 10.05
N TRP A 172 -16.31 8.17 11.11
CA TRP A 172 -14.89 8.01 11.40
C TRP A 172 -14.20 7.21 10.28
N VAL A 173 -12.99 7.61 9.87
CA VAL A 173 -12.27 6.91 8.80
C VAL A 173 -12.07 5.42 9.08
N GLY A 174 -11.97 5.03 10.34
CA GLY A 174 -11.86 3.64 10.76
C GLY A 174 -13.09 2.78 10.44
N ASP A 175 -14.27 3.39 10.37
CA ASP A 175 -15.52 2.70 10.03
C ASP A 175 -15.50 2.19 8.57
N TYR A 176 -14.63 2.74 7.74
CA TYR A 176 -14.43 2.32 6.34
C TYR A 176 -13.47 1.13 6.18
N TRP A 177 -12.87 0.60 7.26
CA TRP A 177 -11.94 -0.53 7.17
C TRP A 177 -12.46 -1.70 6.32
N PRO A 178 -13.74 -2.12 6.42
CA PRO A 178 -14.29 -3.20 5.59
C PRO A 178 -14.21 -2.95 4.08
N PHE A 179 -14.13 -1.68 3.67
CA PHE A 179 -14.08 -1.27 2.27
C PHE A 179 -12.65 -1.05 1.75
N PHE A 180 -11.64 -1.10 2.62
CA PHE A 180 -10.26 -0.78 2.24
C PHE A 180 -9.73 -1.69 1.15
N SER A 181 -10.03 -2.98 1.19
CA SER A 181 -9.59 -3.89 0.13
C SER A 181 -10.16 -3.51 -1.25
N ALA A 182 -11.43 -3.16 -1.32
CA ALA A 182 -12.05 -2.71 -2.57
C ALA A 182 -11.47 -1.37 -3.03
N GLY A 183 -11.32 -0.41 -2.11
CA GLY A 183 -10.73 0.89 -2.38
C GLY A 183 -9.29 0.79 -2.86
N HIS A 184 -8.45 0.06 -2.12
CA HIS A 184 -7.05 -0.13 -2.50
C HIS A 184 -6.88 -0.94 -3.79
N SER A 185 -7.78 -1.88 -4.08
CA SER A 185 -7.77 -2.60 -5.36
C SER A 185 -8.07 -1.66 -6.53
N LEU A 186 -9.02 -0.73 -6.36
CA LEU A 186 -9.33 0.30 -7.36
C LEU A 186 -8.14 1.24 -7.55
N GLU A 187 -7.54 1.73 -6.47
CA GLU A 187 -6.39 2.62 -6.51
C GLU A 187 -5.17 1.94 -7.14
N LEU A 188 -4.93 0.67 -6.82
CA LEU A 188 -3.87 -0.11 -7.44
C LEU A 188 -4.10 -0.31 -8.95
N ALA A 189 -5.36 -0.50 -9.38
CA ALA A 189 -5.72 -0.58 -10.80
C ALA A 189 -5.46 0.75 -11.51
N ASN A 190 -5.78 1.89 -10.89
CA ASN A 190 -5.49 3.24 -11.41
C ASN A 190 -3.97 3.44 -11.55
N LEU A 191 -3.21 3.16 -10.49
CA LEU A 191 -1.74 3.27 -10.50
C LEU A 191 -1.15 2.44 -11.65
N LYS A 192 -1.56 1.17 -11.76
CA LYS A 192 -1.14 0.28 -12.85
C LYS A 192 -1.46 0.88 -14.21
N ALA A 193 -2.68 1.32 -14.43
CA ALA A 193 -3.12 1.89 -15.70
C ALA A 193 -2.27 3.12 -16.10
N ILE A 194 -2.00 4.01 -15.15
CA ILE A 194 -1.21 5.24 -15.36
C ILE A 194 0.25 4.89 -15.71
N VAL A 195 0.93 4.10 -14.89
CA VAL A 195 2.36 3.84 -15.10
C VAL A 195 2.61 3.01 -16.36
N GLU A 196 1.73 2.05 -16.67
CA GLU A 196 1.80 1.29 -17.93
C GLU A 196 1.53 2.16 -19.15
N HIS A 197 0.56 3.09 -19.06
CA HIS A 197 0.32 4.05 -20.13
C HIS A 197 1.56 4.93 -20.35
N ARG A 198 2.16 5.47 -19.28
CA ARG A 198 3.38 6.28 -19.38
C ARG A 198 4.54 5.49 -19.97
N GLN A 199 4.70 4.23 -19.56
CA GLN A 199 5.74 3.33 -20.10
C GLN A 199 5.54 3.10 -21.59
N ARG A 200 4.34 2.75 -22.05
CA ARG A 200 4.05 2.48 -23.47
C ARG A 200 4.25 3.69 -24.36
N ASN A 201 4.06 4.89 -23.85
CA ASN A 201 4.17 6.14 -24.61
C ASN A 201 5.53 6.84 -24.41
N GLY A 202 6.50 6.22 -23.72
CA GLY A 202 7.82 6.80 -23.50
C GLY A 202 7.82 8.09 -22.69
N LEU A 203 6.77 8.32 -21.86
CA LEU A 203 6.65 9.50 -21.02
C LEU A 203 7.57 9.40 -19.80
N PRO A 204 7.99 10.53 -19.19
CA PRO A 204 8.78 10.52 -17.96
C PRO A 204 8.11 9.70 -16.84
N PRO A 205 8.88 9.12 -15.89
CA PRO A 205 8.34 8.34 -14.78
C PRO A 205 7.74 9.21 -13.64
N GLY A 206 7.43 10.47 -13.88
CA GLY A 206 6.86 11.39 -12.90
C GLY A 206 5.33 11.53 -13.04
N PRO A 207 4.65 12.18 -12.08
CA PRO A 207 3.25 12.55 -12.21
C PRO A 207 3.00 13.48 -13.40
N TYR A 208 1.81 13.39 -14.03
CA TYR A 208 1.38 14.27 -15.11
C TYR A 208 1.32 15.75 -14.70
N LEU A 209 0.98 16.02 -13.44
CA LEU A 209 0.95 17.37 -12.89
C LEU A 209 2.30 18.10 -12.99
N LEU A 210 3.41 17.38 -12.96
CA LEU A 210 4.74 17.96 -13.14
C LEU A 210 5.05 18.21 -14.63
N ASP A 211 4.55 17.35 -15.52
CA ASP A 211 4.71 17.54 -16.98
C ASP A 211 4.00 18.83 -17.43
N ALA A 212 2.81 19.12 -16.88
CA ALA A 212 2.07 20.35 -17.15
C ALA A 212 2.80 21.61 -16.66
N ALA A 213 3.34 21.58 -15.45
CA ALA A 213 4.11 22.69 -14.89
C ALA A 213 5.40 22.97 -15.67
N GLU A 214 6.10 21.94 -16.14
CA GLU A 214 7.28 22.09 -17.01
C GLU A 214 6.94 22.64 -18.39
N SER A 215 5.78 22.26 -18.94
CA SER A 215 5.30 22.78 -20.23
C SER A 215 4.98 24.27 -20.13
N GLU A 216 4.27 24.71 -19.09
CA GLU A 216 3.95 26.13 -18.88
C GLU A 216 5.21 26.98 -18.69
N LEU A 217 6.24 26.45 -18.01
CA LEU A 217 7.53 27.11 -17.86
C LEU A 217 8.33 27.23 -19.18
N ARG A 218 8.14 26.29 -20.11
CA ARG A 218 8.78 26.33 -21.43
C ARG A 218 8.07 27.27 -22.40
N ASP A 219 6.75 27.34 -22.32
CA ASP A 219 5.92 28.17 -23.21
C ASP A 219 5.87 29.63 -22.76
N GLY A 220 6.23 29.93 -21.50
CA GLY A 220 6.29 31.28 -20.93
C GLY A 220 7.62 32.01 -21.12
N ARG A 221 8.48 31.54 -22.03
CA ARG A 221 9.74 32.22 -22.41
C ARG A 221 9.68 32.80 -23.81
#